data_6d1a0d7c956fa9e4740e1cc032b84494
#
_entry.id   6d1a0d7c956fa9e4740e1cc032b84494
#
_cell.length_a   1.000
_cell.length_b   1.000
_cell.length_c   1.000
_cell.angle_alpha   90.00
_cell.angle_beta   90.00
_cell.angle_gamma   90.00
#
_symmetry.space_group_name_H-M   'P 1'
#
loop_
_entity.id
_entity.type
_entity.pdbx_description
1 polymer ?
#
loop_
_entity_poly.entity_id
_entity_poly.type
_entity_poly.pdbx_seq_one_letter_code
_entity_poly.pdbx_strand_id
1 'polypeptide(L)'
;ITGIIIALGLLIGNGIIVVEDYKYRRSIGLSIRESINQTLVHISTPLLAATATTVFAFMPIVTGEGSSIEFVGGMALTVIMSIISSLVLALIMVPVLMSYMERIPYFANINVHEEGYKNQKILKKYRKFLTWAFDVPRRAILISISLPLLGFLIFGSIPKDFFPANDRDMFRIHIELPTNSSSTKTLEKVQEIRNQVIDSNLIELDKDYWFIGRWMPRVLMNIVGGEEKNGGNNHAQAVFFAKDYY
;
A
#
# COMPACT_ATOMS: atom_id res chain seq x y z
N ILE A 1 -5.99 -7.78 -6.22
CA ILE A 1 -5.31 -8.91 -5.54
C ILE A 1 -4.23 -8.39 -4.59
N THR A 2 -3.32 -7.50 -5.02
CA THR A 2 -2.21 -6.99 -4.19
C THR A 2 -2.68 -6.31 -2.88
N GLY A 3 -3.74 -5.50 -2.94
CA GLY A 3 -4.34 -4.87 -1.76
C GLY A 3 -4.84 -5.89 -0.72
N ILE A 4 -5.39 -7.02 -1.18
CA ILE A 4 -5.86 -8.10 -0.30
C ILE A 4 -4.67 -8.81 0.37
N ILE A 5 -3.57 -9.03 -0.34
CA ILE A 5 -2.35 -9.65 0.22
C ILE A 5 -1.78 -8.79 1.34
N ILE A 6 -1.67 -7.48 1.12
CA ILE A 6 -1.23 -6.51 2.14
C ILE A 6 -2.19 -6.52 3.34
N ALA A 7 -3.50 -6.50 3.05
CA ALA A 7 -4.53 -6.50 4.08
C ALA A 7 -4.49 -7.76 4.94
N LEU A 8 -4.23 -8.94 4.37
CA LEU A 8 -4.15 -10.20 5.14
C LEU A 8 -3.13 -10.14 6.27
N GLY A 9 -1.96 -9.53 6.03
CA GLY A 9 -0.95 -9.35 7.08
C GLY A 9 -1.42 -8.45 8.23
N LEU A 10 -2.22 -7.44 7.93
CA LEU A 10 -2.76 -6.49 8.91
C LEU A 10 -4.03 -7.01 9.61
N LEU A 11 -4.79 -7.86 8.93
CA LEU A 11 -6.07 -8.41 9.38
C LEU A 11 -5.93 -9.31 10.63
N ILE A 12 -4.90 -10.15 10.63
CA ILE A 12 -4.69 -11.17 11.67
C ILE A 12 -4.40 -10.53 13.03
N GLY A 13 -3.72 -9.38 13.05
CA GLY A 13 -3.31 -8.70 14.28
C GLY A 13 -4.46 -8.40 15.23
N ASN A 14 -5.58 -7.87 14.72
CA ASN A 14 -6.74 -7.53 15.52
C ASN A 14 -7.35 -8.76 16.22
N GLY A 15 -7.50 -9.86 15.49
CA GLY A 15 -8.05 -11.10 16.03
C GLY A 15 -7.16 -11.73 17.10
N ILE A 16 -5.84 -11.72 16.90
CA ILE A 16 -4.88 -12.28 17.87
C ILE A 16 -4.97 -11.55 19.21
N ILE A 17 -4.99 -10.21 19.20
CA ILE A 17 -5.06 -9.39 20.41
C ILE A 17 -6.33 -9.73 21.22
N VAL A 18 -7.47 -9.86 20.55
CA VAL A 18 -8.74 -10.23 21.21
C VAL A 18 -8.65 -11.61 21.85
N VAL A 19 -8.13 -12.61 21.11
CA VAL A 19 -8.00 -13.98 21.59
C VAL A 19 -7.03 -14.05 22.76
N GLU A 20 -5.91 -13.32 22.71
CA GLU A 20 -4.90 -13.34 23.77
C GLU A 20 -5.40 -12.70 25.06
N ASP A 21 -6.03 -11.51 24.99
CA ASP A 21 -6.61 -10.87 26.18
C ASP A 21 -7.73 -11.72 26.79
N TYR A 22 -8.59 -12.31 25.94
CA TYR A 22 -9.62 -13.24 26.42
C TYR A 22 -9.02 -14.44 27.16
N LYS A 23 -8.02 -15.11 26.56
CA LYS A 23 -7.33 -16.26 27.17
C LYS A 23 -6.67 -15.86 28.50
N TYR A 24 -6.04 -14.72 28.56
CA TYR A 24 -5.45 -14.21 29.79
C TYR A 24 -6.52 -14.07 30.90
N ARG A 25 -7.68 -13.50 30.59
CA ARG A 25 -8.76 -13.35 31.56
C ARG A 25 -9.35 -14.68 32.00
N ARG A 26 -9.43 -15.62 31.09
CA ARG A 26 -9.84 -17.01 31.41
C ARG A 26 -8.81 -17.69 32.32
N SER A 27 -7.52 -17.49 32.11
CA SER A 27 -6.46 -18.09 32.94
C SER A 27 -6.48 -17.61 34.40
N ILE A 28 -6.93 -16.38 34.64
CA ILE A 28 -7.11 -15.85 36.00
C ILE A 28 -8.45 -16.26 36.66
N GLY A 29 -9.22 -17.13 36.02
CA GLY A 29 -10.41 -17.76 36.60
C GLY A 29 -11.72 -17.02 36.38
N LEU A 30 -11.79 -16.01 35.52
CA LEU A 30 -13.06 -15.30 35.26
C LEU A 30 -14.00 -16.19 34.41
N SER A 31 -15.30 -16.01 34.58
CA SER A 31 -16.33 -16.67 33.80
C SER A 31 -16.24 -16.28 32.32
N ILE A 32 -16.77 -17.09 31.41
CA ILE A 32 -16.79 -16.81 29.96
C ILE A 32 -17.36 -15.44 29.69
N ARG A 33 -18.52 -15.13 30.27
CA ARG A 33 -19.22 -13.84 30.03
C ARG A 33 -18.42 -12.65 30.57
N GLU A 34 -17.83 -12.80 31.73
CA GLU A 34 -17.03 -11.74 32.34
C GLU A 34 -15.73 -11.51 31.57
N SER A 35 -15.07 -12.58 31.13
CA SER A 35 -13.86 -12.51 30.30
C SER A 35 -14.12 -11.78 29.00
N ILE A 36 -15.22 -12.06 28.29
CA ILE A 36 -15.60 -11.35 27.07
C ILE A 36 -15.82 -9.88 27.34
N ASN A 37 -16.64 -9.56 28.37
CA ASN A 37 -16.99 -8.17 28.69
C ASN A 37 -15.73 -7.35 29.03
N GLN A 38 -14.88 -7.86 29.88
CA GLN A 38 -13.66 -7.16 30.27
C GLN A 38 -12.65 -7.07 29.12
N THR A 39 -12.54 -8.09 28.27
CA THR A 39 -11.72 -8.04 27.06
C THR A 39 -12.19 -6.91 26.15
N LEU A 40 -13.48 -6.88 25.82
CA LEU A 40 -14.03 -5.85 24.95
C LEU A 40 -13.82 -4.43 25.50
N VAL A 41 -14.07 -4.22 26.78
CA VAL A 41 -13.84 -2.93 27.44
C VAL A 41 -12.36 -2.52 27.39
N HIS A 42 -11.46 -3.47 27.61
CA HIS A 42 -10.02 -3.19 27.69
C HIS A 42 -9.40 -2.89 26.32
N ILE A 43 -9.76 -3.66 25.28
CA ILE A 43 -9.05 -3.60 24.01
C ILE A 43 -9.77 -2.82 22.91
N SER A 44 -11.07 -2.53 23.04
CA SER A 44 -11.81 -1.81 21.99
C SER A 44 -11.22 -0.44 21.68
N THR A 45 -10.89 0.36 22.71
CA THR A 45 -10.33 1.70 22.51
C THR A 45 -8.94 1.67 21.87
N PRO A 46 -7.96 0.89 22.35
CA PRO A 46 -6.67 0.76 21.68
C PRO A 46 -6.78 0.25 20.25
N LEU A 47 -7.67 -0.72 20.01
CA LEU A 47 -7.84 -1.33 18.70
C LEU A 47 -8.48 -0.35 17.70
N LEU A 48 -9.47 0.41 18.14
CA LEU A 48 -10.06 1.51 17.36
C LEU A 48 -9.02 2.58 17.01
N ALA A 49 -8.22 3.00 17.99
CA ALA A 49 -7.17 4.00 17.79
C ALA A 49 -6.11 3.52 16.78
N ALA A 50 -5.64 2.28 16.91
CA ALA A 50 -4.69 1.67 15.98
C ALA A 50 -5.25 1.58 14.56
N THR A 51 -6.50 1.13 14.43
CA THR A 51 -7.20 1.05 13.14
C THR A 51 -7.37 2.43 12.51
N ALA A 52 -7.82 3.42 13.29
CA ALA A 52 -7.97 4.80 12.82
C ALA A 52 -6.62 5.38 12.34
N THR A 53 -5.55 5.18 13.09
CA THR A 53 -4.20 5.61 12.70
C THR A 53 -3.78 5.02 11.35
N THR A 54 -4.03 3.72 11.15
CA THR A 54 -3.71 3.05 9.89
C THR A 54 -4.58 3.57 8.74
N VAL A 55 -5.87 3.77 8.96
CA VAL A 55 -6.78 4.36 7.96
C VAL A 55 -6.30 5.76 7.56
N PHE A 56 -5.97 6.62 8.53
CA PHE A 56 -5.45 7.95 8.24
C PHE A 56 -4.09 7.94 7.52
N ALA A 57 -3.24 6.95 7.77
CA ALA A 57 -1.98 6.79 7.06
C ALA A 57 -2.18 6.43 5.56
N PHE A 58 -3.22 5.67 5.23
CA PHE A 58 -3.55 5.31 3.84
C PHE A 58 -4.43 6.35 3.12
N MET A 59 -5.10 7.25 3.86
CA MET A 59 -6.02 8.24 3.30
C MET A 59 -5.38 9.14 2.22
N PRO A 60 -4.17 9.69 2.40
CA PRO A 60 -3.53 10.52 1.39
C PRO A 60 -3.32 9.79 0.04
N ILE A 61 -3.15 8.47 0.06
CA ILE A 61 -3.00 7.66 -1.15
C ILE A 61 -4.34 7.51 -1.88
N VAL A 62 -5.46 7.50 -1.15
CA VAL A 62 -6.81 7.40 -1.75
C VAL A 62 -7.28 8.74 -2.31
N THR A 63 -6.93 9.85 -1.62
CA THR A 63 -7.42 11.20 -1.96
C THR A 63 -6.48 11.99 -2.85
N GLY A 64 -5.28 11.49 -3.10
CA GLY A 64 -4.29 12.16 -3.92
C GLY A 64 -4.65 12.14 -5.41
N GLU A 65 -3.95 12.97 -6.18
CA GLU A 65 -4.12 13.09 -7.63
C GLU A 65 -2.85 12.65 -8.37
N GLY A 66 -3.02 12.12 -9.57
CA GLY A 66 -1.91 11.71 -10.44
C GLY A 66 -1.94 10.24 -10.83
N SER A 67 -1.27 9.90 -11.94
CA SER A 67 -1.30 8.57 -12.55
C SER A 67 -0.77 7.45 -11.63
N SER A 68 0.23 7.74 -10.79
CA SER A 68 0.74 6.78 -9.82
C SER A 68 -0.29 6.51 -8.71
N ILE A 69 -0.99 7.55 -8.27
CA ILE A 69 -2.01 7.47 -7.24
C ILE A 69 -3.24 6.72 -7.74
N GLU A 70 -3.65 6.96 -8.98
CA GLU A 70 -4.75 6.22 -9.61
C GLU A 70 -4.50 4.70 -9.60
N PHE A 71 -3.25 4.28 -9.81
CA PHE A 71 -2.87 2.87 -9.73
C PHE A 71 -2.88 2.32 -8.29
N VAL A 72 -2.31 3.07 -7.33
CA VAL A 72 -2.15 2.61 -5.95
C VAL A 72 -3.39 2.89 -5.10
N GLY A 73 -4.22 3.88 -5.48
CA GLY A 73 -5.41 4.29 -4.74
C GLY A 73 -6.41 3.15 -4.54
N GLY A 74 -6.64 2.32 -5.56
CA GLY A 74 -7.48 1.13 -5.45
C GLY A 74 -6.95 0.10 -4.46
N MET A 75 -5.62 -0.05 -4.36
CA MET A 75 -4.98 -0.91 -3.36
C MET A 75 -5.17 -0.35 -1.96
N ALA A 76 -4.92 0.95 -1.78
CA ALA A 76 -5.07 1.63 -0.49
C ALA A 76 -6.52 1.57 0.01
N LEU A 77 -7.50 1.80 -0.86
CA LEU A 77 -8.92 1.66 -0.53
C LEU A 77 -9.26 0.23 -0.08
N THR A 78 -8.76 -0.78 -0.79
CA THR A 78 -8.95 -2.19 -0.42
C THR A 78 -8.38 -2.49 0.97
N VAL A 79 -7.20 -1.96 1.30
CA VAL A 79 -6.59 -2.10 2.62
C VAL A 79 -7.44 -1.44 3.70
N ILE A 80 -7.91 -0.21 3.49
CA ILE A 80 -8.77 0.52 4.44
C ILE A 80 -10.05 -0.27 4.73
N MET A 81 -10.76 -0.70 3.69
CA MET A 81 -12.01 -1.46 3.85
C MET A 81 -11.78 -2.79 4.57
N SER A 82 -10.67 -3.47 4.26
CA SER A 82 -10.30 -4.73 4.91
C SER A 82 -9.99 -4.56 6.39
N ILE A 83 -9.24 -3.52 6.77
CA ILE A 83 -8.87 -3.26 8.18
C ILE A 83 -10.11 -2.90 8.99
N ILE A 84 -11.01 -2.07 8.46
CA ILE A 84 -12.28 -1.73 9.12
C ILE A 84 -13.13 -2.99 9.31
N SER A 85 -13.26 -3.81 8.27
CA SER A 85 -14.00 -5.08 8.35
C SER A 85 -13.36 -6.03 9.38
N SER A 86 -12.03 -6.09 9.44
CA SER A 86 -11.29 -6.89 10.42
C SER A 86 -11.58 -6.44 11.85
N LEU A 87 -11.61 -5.14 12.10
CA LEU A 87 -11.94 -4.61 13.42
C LEU A 87 -13.33 -5.04 13.87
N VAL A 88 -14.33 -4.91 12.99
CA VAL A 88 -15.70 -5.34 13.27
C VAL A 88 -15.77 -6.83 13.57
N LEU A 89 -15.12 -7.65 12.73
CA LEU A 89 -15.06 -9.10 12.93
C LEU A 89 -14.33 -9.47 14.24
N ALA A 90 -13.21 -8.80 14.55
CA ALA A 90 -12.45 -9.06 15.76
C ALA A 90 -13.26 -8.73 17.04
N LEU A 91 -14.02 -7.65 17.04
CA LEU A 91 -14.80 -7.24 18.21
C LEU A 91 -16.13 -7.99 18.37
N ILE A 92 -16.72 -8.49 17.28
CA ILE A 92 -18.02 -9.17 17.32
C ILE A 92 -17.86 -10.68 17.18
N MET A 93 -17.23 -11.14 16.09
CA MET A 93 -17.21 -12.56 15.74
C MET A 93 -16.24 -13.35 16.61
N VAL A 94 -15.07 -12.81 16.92
CA VAL A 94 -14.05 -13.53 17.70
C VAL A 94 -14.56 -13.86 19.11
N PRO A 95 -15.12 -12.94 19.91
CA PRO A 95 -15.67 -13.25 21.23
C PRO A 95 -16.80 -14.28 21.18
N VAL A 96 -17.67 -14.19 20.20
CA VAL A 96 -18.76 -15.17 20.00
C VAL A 96 -18.19 -16.56 19.71
N LEU A 97 -17.23 -16.66 18.79
CA LEU A 97 -16.57 -17.93 18.48
C LEU A 97 -15.84 -18.51 19.69
N MET A 98 -15.13 -17.70 20.47
CA MET A 98 -14.44 -18.15 21.67
C MET A 98 -15.44 -18.72 22.69
N SER A 99 -16.55 -18.01 22.93
CA SER A 99 -17.63 -18.48 23.80
C SER A 99 -18.23 -19.82 23.33
N TYR A 100 -18.39 -19.98 22.02
CA TYR A 100 -18.93 -21.20 21.44
C TYR A 100 -17.93 -22.36 21.52
N MET A 101 -16.66 -22.13 21.21
CA MET A 101 -15.61 -23.14 21.26
C MET A 101 -15.41 -23.71 22.67
N GLU A 102 -15.50 -22.90 23.72
CA GLU A 102 -15.38 -23.39 25.11
C GLU A 102 -16.54 -24.30 25.55
N ARG A 103 -17.69 -24.27 24.86
CA ARG A 103 -18.80 -25.20 25.11
C ARG A 103 -18.57 -26.57 24.51
N ILE A 104 -17.63 -26.72 23.60
CA ILE A 104 -17.28 -28.00 22.97
C ILE A 104 -16.27 -28.70 23.87
N PRO A 105 -16.54 -29.93 24.37
CA PRO A 105 -15.67 -30.63 25.33
C PRO A 105 -14.23 -30.83 24.82
N TYR A 106 -14.06 -30.93 23.51
CA TYR A 106 -12.74 -31.08 22.90
C TYR A 106 -11.84 -29.83 23.12
N PHE A 107 -12.41 -28.63 23.07
CA PHE A 107 -11.66 -27.37 23.27
C PHE A 107 -11.62 -26.93 24.74
N ALA A 108 -12.59 -27.34 25.54
CA ALA A 108 -12.64 -27.02 26.99
C ALA A 108 -11.46 -27.61 27.76
N ASN A 109 -10.91 -28.75 27.27
CA ASN A 109 -9.76 -29.46 27.87
C ASN A 109 -8.39 -29.00 27.31
N ILE A 110 -8.38 -28.06 26.40
CA ILE A 110 -7.12 -27.40 26.00
C ILE A 110 -6.69 -26.54 27.20
N ASN A 111 -5.96 -27.15 28.10
CA ASN A 111 -5.24 -26.43 29.15
C ASN A 111 -4.34 -25.43 28.44
N VAL A 112 -4.80 -24.19 28.40
CA VAL A 112 -3.95 -23.05 27.99
C VAL A 112 -2.96 -22.87 29.15
N HIS A 113 -2.00 -23.80 29.21
CA HIS A 113 -0.85 -23.59 30.06
C HIS A 113 -0.20 -22.31 29.55
N GLU A 114 0.03 -21.38 30.45
CA GLU A 114 0.89 -20.23 30.25
C GLU A 114 2.35 -20.65 29.99
N GLU A 115 2.54 -21.56 29.06
CA GLU A 115 3.86 -21.86 28.59
C GLU A 115 4.24 -20.74 27.60
N GLY A 116 4.61 -19.61 28.18
CA GLY A 116 5.33 -18.58 27.44
C GLY A 116 6.51 -19.18 26.68
N TYR A 117 7.17 -18.42 25.87
CA TYR A 117 8.27 -18.87 25.01
C TYR A 117 9.29 -19.74 25.80
N LYS A 118 9.35 -21.04 25.50
CA LYS A 118 10.11 -22.06 26.26
C LYS A 118 11.63 -21.90 26.21
N ASN A 119 12.18 -21.14 25.26
CA ASN A 119 13.63 -21.00 25.14
C ASN A 119 14.21 -20.04 26.18
N GLN A 120 14.61 -20.59 27.28
CA GLN A 120 15.17 -19.84 28.41
C GLN A 120 16.40 -18.97 28.05
N LYS A 121 17.18 -19.36 27.02
CA LYS A 121 18.36 -18.58 26.60
C LYS A 121 17.94 -17.24 25.96
N ILE A 122 16.91 -17.27 25.11
CA ILE A 122 16.36 -16.05 24.49
C ILE A 122 15.67 -15.18 25.53
N LEU A 123 14.87 -15.80 26.41
CA LEU A 123 14.20 -15.10 27.49
C LEU A 123 15.17 -14.38 28.44
N LYS A 124 16.29 -15.03 28.79
CA LYS A 124 17.37 -14.42 29.60
C LYS A 124 18.01 -13.23 28.88
N LYS A 125 18.28 -13.34 27.57
CA LYS A 125 18.82 -12.21 26.78
C LYS A 125 17.83 -11.05 26.71
N TYR A 126 16.57 -11.35 26.47
CA TYR A 126 15.50 -10.36 26.42
C TYR A 126 15.32 -9.64 27.75
N ARG A 127 15.27 -10.40 28.87
CA ARG A 127 15.19 -9.81 30.22
C ARG A 127 16.41 -8.93 30.52
N LYS A 128 17.61 -9.37 30.17
CA LYS A 128 18.83 -8.56 30.34
C LYS A 128 18.78 -7.27 29.53
N PHE A 129 18.26 -7.32 28.31
CA PHE A 129 18.06 -6.13 27.48
C PHE A 129 17.04 -5.17 28.11
N LEU A 130 15.91 -5.69 28.56
CA LEU A 130 14.88 -4.88 29.23
C LEU A 130 15.42 -4.23 30.50
N THR A 131 16.08 -5.00 31.39
CA THR A 131 16.68 -4.44 32.61
C THR A 131 17.67 -3.34 32.27
N TRP A 132 18.56 -3.56 31.30
CA TRP A 132 19.46 -2.52 30.85
C TRP A 132 18.71 -1.26 30.35
N ALA A 133 17.64 -1.42 29.60
CA ALA A 133 16.84 -0.30 29.11
C ALA A 133 16.17 0.50 30.24
N PHE A 134 15.72 -0.17 31.30
CA PHE A 134 15.18 0.48 32.50
C PHE A 134 16.25 1.12 33.39
N ASP A 135 17.42 0.50 33.48
CA ASP A 135 18.54 1.02 34.31
C ASP A 135 19.16 2.28 33.69
N VAL A 136 19.16 2.38 32.34
CA VAL A 136 19.75 3.51 31.62
C VAL A 136 18.77 4.10 30.58
N PRO A 137 17.64 4.67 31.01
CA PRO A 137 16.55 5.05 30.12
C PRO A 137 16.95 6.09 29.08
N ARG A 138 17.84 7.03 29.42
CA ARG A 138 18.31 8.05 28.45
C ARG A 138 19.03 7.44 27.25
N ARG A 139 19.88 6.43 27.47
CA ARG A 139 20.59 5.73 26.36
C ARG A 139 19.63 4.87 25.56
N ALA A 140 18.71 4.17 26.22
CA ALA A 140 17.70 3.36 25.56
C ALA A 140 16.81 4.22 24.62
N ILE A 141 16.36 5.38 25.09
CA ILE A 141 15.58 6.34 24.30
C ILE A 141 16.39 6.86 23.11
N LEU A 142 17.65 7.27 23.33
CA LEU A 142 18.50 7.75 22.24
C LEU A 142 18.72 6.70 21.16
N ILE A 143 18.98 5.45 21.53
CA ILE A 143 19.15 4.34 20.58
C ILE A 143 17.83 4.05 19.84
N SER A 144 16.69 4.07 20.54
CA SER A 144 15.37 3.84 19.92
C SER A 144 15.01 4.92 18.90
N ILE A 145 15.37 6.17 19.15
CA ILE A 145 15.11 7.29 18.24
C ILE A 145 16.14 7.34 17.10
N SER A 146 17.38 6.92 17.34
CA SER A 146 18.43 6.97 16.32
C SER A 146 18.11 6.10 15.10
N LEU A 147 17.44 4.95 15.28
CA LEU A 147 17.12 4.03 14.19
C LEU A 147 16.11 4.64 13.18
N PRO A 148 14.96 5.19 13.60
CA PRO A 148 14.08 5.92 12.69
C PRO A 148 14.74 7.15 12.07
N LEU A 149 15.56 7.88 12.85
CA LEU A 149 16.26 9.08 12.35
C LEU A 149 17.25 8.73 11.23
N LEU A 150 18.01 7.64 11.39
CA LEU A 150 18.87 7.11 10.32
C LEU A 150 18.05 6.73 9.09
N GLY A 151 16.88 6.10 9.26
CA GLY A 151 15.96 5.80 8.17
C GLY A 151 15.55 7.05 7.41
N PHE A 152 15.21 8.14 8.11
CA PHE A 152 14.87 9.42 7.48
C PHE A 152 16.05 10.05 6.74
N LEU A 153 17.27 9.96 7.26
CA LEU A 153 18.46 10.48 6.58
C LEU A 153 18.75 9.73 5.27
N ILE A 154 18.58 8.41 5.28
CA ILE A 154 18.77 7.56 4.10
C ILE A 154 17.63 7.77 3.08
N PHE A 155 16.42 8.10 3.53
CA PHE A 155 15.25 8.31 2.67
C PHE A 155 15.49 9.36 1.57
N GLY A 156 16.28 10.38 1.86
CA GLY A 156 16.68 11.40 0.87
C GLY A 156 17.52 10.89 -0.30
N SER A 157 18.18 9.75 -0.13
CA SER A 157 19.03 9.10 -1.15
C SER A 157 18.28 8.06 -2.00
N ILE A 158 17.04 7.76 -1.65
CA ILE A 158 16.23 6.78 -2.39
C ILE A 158 15.66 7.47 -3.64
N PRO A 159 15.76 6.84 -4.84
CA PRO A 159 15.09 7.34 -6.03
C PRO A 159 13.60 7.55 -5.77
N LYS A 160 13.08 8.70 -6.17
CA LYS A 160 11.68 9.09 -5.94
C LYS A 160 10.73 8.59 -7.03
N ASP A 161 11.26 7.91 -8.01
CA ASP A 161 10.47 7.39 -9.12
C ASP A 161 9.69 6.16 -8.67
N PHE A 162 8.38 6.27 -8.64
CA PHE A 162 7.48 5.16 -8.32
C PHE A 162 7.56 4.05 -9.37
N PHE A 163 7.72 4.42 -10.63
CA PHE A 163 7.99 3.52 -11.73
C PHE A 163 9.42 3.78 -12.23
N PRO A 164 10.34 2.81 -12.13
CA PRO A 164 11.66 2.97 -12.72
C PRO A 164 11.53 3.20 -14.22
N ALA A 165 12.43 4.00 -14.77
CA ALA A 165 12.52 4.16 -16.22
C ALA A 165 12.71 2.78 -16.85
N ASN A 166 11.79 2.37 -17.69
CA ASN A 166 11.93 1.15 -18.46
C ASN A 166 12.67 1.49 -19.74
N ASP A 167 13.72 0.74 -20.00
CA ASP A 167 14.38 0.72 -21.29
C ASP A 167 13.41 0.07 -22.29
N ARG A 168 12.72 0.91 -23.04
CA ARG A 168 11.75 0.47 -24.05
C ARG A 168 12.07 1.15 -25.35
N ASP A 169 12.06 0.38 -26.41
CA ASP A 169 12.29 0.84 -27.78
C ASP A 169 11.12 1.67 -28.32
N MET A 170 10.58 2.55 -27.50
CA MET A 170 9.49 3.43 -27.91
C MET A 170 9.59 4.82 -27.27
N PHE A 171 9.24 5.83 -28.07
CA PHE A 171 9.12 7.20 -27.61
C PHE A 171 7.79 7.81 -28.05
N ARG A 172 7.41 8.86 -27.38
CA ARG A 172 6.16 9.56 -27.64
C ARG A 172 6.43 11.02 -27.99
N ILE A 173 5.70 11.50 -28.99
CA ILE A 173 5.66 12.92 -29.35
C ILE A 173 4.26 13.45 -29.02
N HIS A 174 4.20 14.60 -28.38
CA HIS A 174 2.98 15.35 -28.14
C HIS A 174 3.03 16.65 -28.92
N ILE A 175 1.97 16.94 -29.67
CA ILE A 175 1.83 18.13 -30.49
C ILE A 175 0.60 18.87 -30.01
N GLU A 176 0.80 20.13 -29.65
CA GLU A 176 -0.27 21.06 -29.26
C GLU A 176 -0.19 22.30 -30.16
N LEU A 177 -1.24 22.53 -30.91
CA LEU A 177 -1.42 23.72 -31.72
C LEU A 177 -2.28 24.75 -30.98
N PRO A 178 -2.31 26.02 -31.39
CA PRO A 178 -3.23 27.00 -30.83
C PRO A 178 -4.68 26.50 -30.81
N THR A 179 -5.42 26.84 -29.75
CA THR A 179 -6.75 26.31 -29.46
C THR A 179 -7.80 26.51 -30.56
N ASN A 180 -7.55 27.48 -31.47
CA ASN A 180 -8.42 27.74 -32.63
C ASN A 180 -8.03 26.94 -33.89
N SER A 181 -7.08 26.01 -33.79
CA SER A 181 -6.66 25.20 -34.93
C SER A 181 -7.70 24.12 -35.25
N SER A 182 -7.98 23.95 -36.56
CA SER A 182 -8.84 22.87 -37.02
C SER A 182 -8.10 21.52 -37.02
N SER A 183 -8.84 20.42 -36.94
CA SER A 183 -8.29 19.07 -37.05
C SER A 183 -7.53 18.85 -38.37
N THR A 184 -7.94 19.49 -39.46
CA THR A 184 -7.22 19.44 -40.75
C THR A 184 -5.83 20.05 -40.63
N LYS A 185 -5.72 21.22 -40.00
CA LYS A 185 -4.43 21.88 -39.78
C LYS A 185 -3.53 21.09 -38.85
N THR A 186 -4.13 20.43 -37.85
CA THR A 186 -3.40 19.51 -36.97
C THR A 186 -2.88 18.30 -37.73
N LEU A 187 -3.68 17.74 -38.64
CA LEU A 187 -3.27 16.63 -39.50
C LEU A 187 -2.10 17.01 -40.45
N GLU A 188 -2.16 18.20 -41.07
CA GLU A 188 -1.05 18.70 -41.93
C GLU A 188 0.25 18.81 -41.13
N LYS A 189 0.17 19.36 -39.88
CA LYS A 189 1.36 19.48 -39.06
C LYS A 189 1.90 18.14 -38.56
N VAL A 190 1.02 17.19 -38.31
CA VAL A 190 1.37 15.81 -37.98
C VAL A 190 2.12 15.16 -39.13
N GLN A 191 1.66 15.34 -40.38
CA GLN A 191 2.32 14.79 -41.53
C GLN A 191 3.72 15.39 -41.80
N GLU A 192 3.82 16.71 -41.58
CA GLU A 192 5.11 17.41 -41.67
C GLU A 192 6.11 16.85 -40.64
N ILE A 193 5.72 16.75 -39.38
CA ILE A 193 6.59 16.24 -38.32
C ILE A 193 6.91 14.76 -38.53
N ARG A 194 5.96 13.97 -38.98
CA ARG A 194 6.19 12.55 -39.31
C ARG A 194 7.27 12.41 -40.36
N ASN A 195 7.17 13.18 -41.45
CA ASN A 195 8.16 13.14 -42.53
C ASN A 195 9.55 13.60 -42.00
N GLN A 196 9.62 14.67 -41.21
CA GLN A 196 10.86 15.11 -40.57
C GLN A 196 11.52 14.04 -39.71
N VAL A 197 10.73 13.29 -38.91
CA VAL A 197 11.24 12.21 -38.07
C VAL A 197 11.76 11.07 -38.90
N ILE A 198 11.06 10.70 -39.95
CA ILE A 198 11.48 9.61 -40.89
C ILE A 198 12.72 10.05 -41.66
N ASP A 199 12.73 11.24 -42.21
CA ASP A 199 13.85 11.76 -43.05
C ASP A 199 15.12 12.01 -42.21
N SER A 200 14.99 12.26 -40.91
CA SER A 200 16.13 12.46 -40.02
C SER A 200 17.05 11.25 -39.93
N ASN A 201 16.51 10.05 -40.16
CA ASN A 201 17.22 8.77 -40.10
C ASN A 201 18.02 8.54 -38.82
N LEU A 202 17.64 9.24 -37.75
CA LEU A 202 18.29 9.19 -36.42
C LEU A 202 17.98 7.88 -35.69
N ILE A 203 16.82 7.29 -35.98
CA ILE A 203 16.31 6.08 -35.32
C ILE A 203 15.69 5.19 -36.41
N GLU A 204 16.05 3.92 -36.42
CA GLU A 204 15.38 2.94 -37.25
C GLU A 204 14.02 2.62 -36.71
N LEU A 205 12.95 3.12 -37.33
CA LEU A 205 11.57 2.98 -36.89
C LEU A 205 10.97 1.68 -37.41
N ASP A 206 10.30 0.92 -36.55
CA ASP A 206 9.49 -0.25 -36.93
C ASP A 206 8.07 0.18 -37.28
N LYS A 207 7.41 0.91 -36.35
CA LYS A 207 6.02 1.35 -36.51
C LYS A 207 5.80 2.71 -35.86
N ASP A 208 4.84 3.47 -36.39
CA ASP A 208 4.36 4.71 -35.81
C ASP A 208 2.83 4.73 -35.77
N TYR A 209 2.27 5.19 -34.66
CA TYR A 209 0.82 5.35 -34.46
C TYR A 209 0.52 6.77 -34.07
N TRP A 210 -0.47 7.40 -34.72
CA TRP A 210 -0.88 8.76 -34.52
C TRP A 210 -2.32 8.87 -34.08
N PHE A 211 -2.56 9.69 -33.06
CA PHE A 211 -3.86 9.99 -32.49
C PHE A 211 -4.10 11.48 -32.64
N ILE A 212 -5.09 11.87 -33.47
CA ILE A 212 -5.41 13.28 -33.77
C ILE A 212 -6.74 13.60 -33.12
N GLY A 213 -6.83 14.71 -32.38
CA GLY A 213 -8.05 15.14 -31.70
C GLY A 213 -8.43 14.27 -30.49
N ARG A 214 -7.68 13.23 -30.21
CA ARG A 214 -7.90 12.31 -29.09
C ARG A 214 -6.59 11.97 -28.43
N TRP A 215 -6.69 11.64 -27.13
CA TRP A 215 -5.56 11.08 -26.39
C TRP A 215 -5.37 9.62 -26.77
N MET A 216 -4.11 9.21 -26.77
CA MET A 216 -3.77 7.81 -26.89
C MET A 216 -4.36 7.04 -25.71
N PRO A 217 -5.02 5.87 -25.92
CA PRO A 217 -5.44 5.01 -24.84
C PRO A 217 -4.26 4.69 -23.93
N ARG A 218 -4.47 4.70 -22.61
CA ARG A 218 -3.43 4.29 -21.64
C ARG A 218 -3.15 2.80 -21.78
N VAL A 219 -2.31 2.43 -22.73
CA VAL A 219 -1.87 1.05 -22.95
C VAL A 219 -0.76 0.66 -21.97
N LEU A 220 -0.05 1.65 -21.42
CA LEU A 220 1.14 1.46 -20.59
C LEU A 220 1.08 2.37 -19.36
N MET A 221 1.09 1.78 -18.17
CA MET A 221 1.07 2.50 -16.89
C MET A 221 2.30 3.41 -16.66
N ASN A 222 3.40 3.15 -17.36
CA ASN A 222 4.64 3.90 -17.21
C ASN A 222 4.73 5.14 -18.12
N ILE A 223 3.71 5.44 -18.89
CA ILE A 223 3.68 6.69 -19.66
C ILE A 223 3.24 7.80 -18.69
N VAL A 224 4.16 8.22 -17.86
CA VAL A 224 4.01 9.37 -16.95
C VAL A 224 3.81 10.62 -17.81
N GLY A 225 2.75 11.39 -17.55
CA GLY A 225 2.55 12.71 -18.14
C GLY A 225 1.44 12.82 -19.18
N GLY A 226 0.48 11.93 -19.17
CA GLY A 226 -0.79 12.16 -19.83
C GLY A 226 -1.81 12.67 -18.83
N GLU A 227 -1.81 13.96 -18.51
CA GLU A 227 -3.06 14.56 -18.01
C GLU A 227 -4.13 14.26 -19.06
N GLU A 228 -5.23 13.64 -18.66
CA GLU A 228 -6.43 13.52 -19.50
C GLU A 228 -7.06 14.92 -19.65
N LYS A 229 -6.38 15.78 -20.41
CA LYS A 229 -7.04 16.94 -20.95
C LYS A 229 -7.92 16.43 -22.08
N ASN A 230 -9.19 16.78 -22.05
CA ASN A 230 -10.12 16.44 -23.12
C ASN A 230 -9.46 16.73 -24.46
N GLY A 231 -9.33 15.69 -25.29
CA GLY A 231 -8.74 15.86 -26.62
C GLY A 231 -9.47 16.97 -27.38
N GLY A 232 -8.74 17.86 -27.98
CA GLY A 232 -9.24 18.94 -28.80
C GLY A 232 -8.71 18.84 -30.23
N ASN A 233 -9.39 19.47 -31.18
CA ASN A 233 -8.98 19.47 -32.59
C ASN A 233 -7.55 19.96 -32.83
N ASN A 234 -6.97 20.63 -31.86
CA ASN A 234 -5.61 21.20 -31.86
C ASN A 234 -4.55 20.28 -31.26
N HIS A 235 -4.92 19.08 -30.80
CA HIS A 235 -3.99 18.14 -30.18
C HIS A 235 -3.72 16.91 -31.03
N ALA A 236 -2.49 16.45 -31.05
CA ALA A 236 -2.10 15.16 -31.59
C ALA A 236 -1.04 14.49 -30.74
N GLN A 237 -1.06 13.18 -30.70
CA GLN A 237 -0.04 12.35 -30.06
C GLN A 237 0.45 11.29 -31.02
N ALA A 238 1.73 10.98 -30.93
CA ALA A 238 2.33 9.86 -31.63
C ALA A 238 3.10 8.95 -30.70
N VAL A 239 3.10 7.66 -31.02
CA VAL A 239 4.00 6.68 -30.44
C VAL A 239 4.80 6.07 -31.57
N PHE A 240 6.09 6.09 -31.41
CA PHE A 240 7.06 5.49 -32.33
C PHE A 240 7.69 4.28 -31.64
N PHE A 241 7.80 3.20 -32.38
CA PHE A 241 8.52 2.00 -31.97
C PHE A 241 9.81 1.94 -32.78
N ALA A 242 10.95 1.94 -32.10
CA ALA A 242 12.23 1.71 -32.70
C ALA A 242 12.41 0.20 -32.93
N LYS A 243 13.18 -0.17 -33.97
CA LYS A 243 13.64 -1.54 -34.08
C LYS A 243 14.64 -1.86 -33.00
N ASP A 244 14.56 -3.09 -32.47
CA ASP A 244 15.47 -3.60 -31.46
C ASP A 244 16.93 -3.34 -31.83
N TYR A 245 17.66 -2.70 -30.92
CA TYR A 245 19.09 -2.49 -30.98
C TYR A 245 19.90 -3.67 -30.39
N TYR A 246 19.33 -4.88 -30.42
CA TYR A 246 20.02 -6.10 -29.97
C TYR A 246 20.26 -7.07 -31.10
#